data_ad67376bb3134ee4898bc3b02a7ff9bf
#
_entry.id   ad67376bb3134ee4898bc3b02a7ff9bf
#
_cell.length_a   1.000
_cell.length_b   1.000
_cell.length_c   1.000
_cell.angle_alpha   90.00
_cell.angle_beta   90.00
_cell.angle_gamma   90.00
#
_symmetry.space_group_name_H-M   'P 1'
#
loop_
_entity.id
_entity.type
_entity.pdbx_description
1 polymer ?
#
loop_
_entity_poly.entity_id
_entity_poly.type
_entity_poly.pdbx_seq_one_letter_code
_entity_poly.pdbx_strand_id
1 'polypeptide(L)'
;MNLLPLLFVGLGVVLLLAAWAVWHQGRRIRECVRDLMALSDEGHPMDWPLQASKVLRRAGIGGMAWQGQWFGDPVQGQWGNPANPDWTGLTLEAGPDCSIELSWAGLARTNEARALALVVVDVFVQSWLSRMRQRTQAVAVALAQRAHVHLYWQHDMRNLAQWVGLMADEFGSASPQQLPRLAQRLQQQAPLVLARAQKLLAATEASAPAAAPTPLQPARPVLDVVAEVARLAGLPLVCEPSAEAEVLLIGQPHARALERTLDNIFSNIARDGTARVQGRGLQLTWTVHGDQFRARLLTPHLSAPWPQRPFEPMQTAGGSGLGLYQARLSLRDVGGELSAEATPEGIAFAWHVTLLAQRQFF
;
A
#
# COMPACT_ATOMS: atom_id res chain seq x y z
N MET A 1 69.32 -24.24 -35.17
CA MET A 1 67.95 -24.69 -34.83
C MET A 1 66.95 -23.54 -35.07
N ASN A 2 66.08 -23.73 -35.99
CA ASN A 2 65.09 -22.68 -36.29
C ASN A 2 64.08 -22.58 -35.15
N LEU A 3 64.10 -21.49 -34.34
CA LEU A 3 63.17 -21.19 -33.23
C LEU A 3 61.76 -20.80 -33.72
N LEU A 4 61.62 -20.50 -35.02
CA LEU A 4 60.42 -20.02 -35.64
C LEU A 4 59.20 -20.98 -35.48
N PRO A 5 59.32 -22.30 -35.73
CA PRO A 5 58.25 -23.26 -35.56
C PRO A 5 57.75 -23.36 -34.09
N LEU A 6 58.72 -23.30 -33.15
CA LEU A 6 58.33 -23.30 -31.70
C LEU A 6 57.58 -22.08 -31.25
N LEU A 7 57.92 -20.90 -31.82
CA LEU A 7 57.18 -19.67 -31.57
C LEU A 7 55.71 -19.73 -32.11
N PHE A 8 55.50 -20.28 -33.33
CA PHE A 8 54.18 -20.46 -33.91
C PHE A 8 53.34 -21.47 -33.12
N VAL A 9 53.93 -22.56 -32.66
CA VAL A 9 53.22 -23.53 -31.79
C VAL A 9 52.87 -22.89 -30.45
N GLY A 10 53.81 -22.16 -29.83
CA GLY A 10 53.53 -21.43 -28.60
C GLY A 10 52.41 -20.40 -28.72
N LEU A 11 52.45 -19.61 -29.81
CA LEU A 11 51.40 -18.63 -30.08
C LEU A 11 50.03 -19.32 -30.30
N GLY A 12 49.99 -20.44 -31.04
CA GLY A 12 48.78 -21.22 -31.28
C GLY A 12 48.18 -21.75 -29.97
N VAL A 13 49.00 -22.27 -29.06
CA VAL A 13 48.56 -22.74 -27.75
C VAL A 13 47.99 -21.58 -26.92
N VAL A 14 48.65 -20.43 -26.89
CA VAL A 14 48.16 -19.23 -26.17
C VAL A 14 46.80 -18.78 -26.71
N LEU A 15 46.64 -18.74 -28.05
CA LEU A 15 45.36 -18.35 -28.67
C LEU A 15 44.24 -19.36 -28.36
N LEU A 16 44.55 -20.67 -28.37
CA LEU A 16 43.58 -21.70 -28.01
C LEU A 16 43.16 -21.61 -26.53
N LEU A 17 44.09 -21.36 -25.63
CA LEU A 17 43.82 -21.15 -24.20
C LEU A 17 42.98 -19.89 -23.98
N ALA A 18 43.28 -18.79 -24.67
CA ALA A 18 42.49 -17.57 -24.61
C ALA A 18 41.09 -17.79 -25.14
N ALA A 19 40.93 -18.43 -26.29
CA ALA A 19 39.61 -18.75 -26.87
C ALA A 19 38.79 -19.68 -25.93
N TRP A 20 39.45 -20.68 -25.36
CA TRP A 20 38.81 -21.58 -24.38
C TRP A 20 38.37 -20.83 -23.12
N ALA A 21 39.18 -19.93 -22.58
CA ALA A 21 38.85 -19.11 -21.42
C ALA A 21 37.62 -18.22 -21.68
N VAL A 22 37.60 -17.51 -22.84
CA VAL A 22 36.48 -16.68 -23.27
C VAL A 22 35.20 -17.51 -23.44
N TRP A 23 35.31 -18.66 -24.09
CA TRP A 23 34.17 -19.58 -24.29
C TRP A 23 33.62 -20.11 -22.95
N HIS A 24 34.51 -20.52 -22.04
CA HIS A 24 34.14 -21.03 -20.72
C HIS A 24 33.46 -19.96 -19.86
N GLN A 25 34.00 -18.73 -19.87
CA GLN A 25 33.36 -17.59 -19.19
C GLN A 25 32.01 -17.26 -19.79
N GLY A 26 31.88 -17.18 -21.10
CA GLY A 26 30.63 -16.92 -21.79
C GLY A 26 29.56 -17.99 -21.53
N ARG A 27 29.97 -19.26 -21.38
CA ARG A 27 29.10 -20.35 -21.00
C ARG A 27 28.57 -20.16 -19.55
N ARG A 28 29.47 -19.83 -18.62
CA ARG A 28 29.13 -19.61 -17.21
C ARG A 28 28.13 -18.48 -17.03
N ILE A 29 28.26 -17.38 -17.79
CA ILE A 29 27.29 -16.27 -17.75
C ILE A 29 25.95 -16.69 -18.29
N ARG A 30 25.92 -17.36 -19.45
CA ARG A 30 24.64 -17.83 -20.01
C ARG A 30 23.90 -18.78 -19.04
N GLU A 31 24.63 -19.60 -18.30
CA GLU A 31 24.06 -20.45 -17.24
C GLU A 31 23.52 -19.60 -16.10
N CYS A 32 24.26 -18.60 -15.61
CA CYS A 32 23.79 -17.69 -14.56
C CYS A 32 22.54 -16.90 -14.99
N VAL A 33 22.52 -16.36 -16.21
CA VAL A 33 21.36 -15.62 -16.73
C VAL A 33 20.15 -16.53 -16.88
N ARG A 34 20.36 -17.76 -17.40
CA ARG A 34 19.28 -18.76 -17.50
C ARG A 34 18.72 -19.11 -16.12
N ASP A 35 19.58 -19.35 -15.15
CA ASP A 35 19.19 -19.69 -13.79
C ASP A 35 18.45 -18.53 -13.12
N LEU A 36 18.86 -17.27 -13.36
CA LEU A 36 18.10 -16.09 -12.90
C LEU A 36 16.71 -16.02 -13.51
N MET A 37 16.59 -16.26 -14.83
CA MET A 37 15.31 -16.24 -15.52
C MET A 37 14.41 -17.43 -15.15
N ALA A 38 15.00 -18.55 -14.69
CA ALA A 38 14.26 -19.72 -14.23
C ALA A 38 13.79 -19.62 -12.77
N LEU A 39 14.22 -18.61 -12.03
CA LEU A 39 13.70 -18.38 -10.68
C LEU A 39 12.23 -18.01 -10.75
N SER A 40 11.43 -18.63 -9.89
CA SER A 40 9.98 -18.47 -9.86
C SER A 40 9.54 -17.00 -9.76
N ASP A 41 8.52 -16.64 -10.53
CA ASP A 41 7.85 -15.33 -10.46
C ASP A 41 6.87 -15.21 -9.29
N GLU A 42 6.60 -16.31 -8.58
CA GLU A 42 5.55 -16.39 -7.57
C GLU A 42 5.95 -15.78 -6.21
N GLY A 43 7.19 -15.35 -6.05
CA GLY A 43 7.71 -14.76 -4.82
C GLY A 43 7.40 -13.27 -4.66
N HIS A 44 7.51 -12.79 -3.41
CA HIS A 44 7.44 -11.36 -3.13
C HIS A 44 8.63 -10.64 -3.77
N PRO A 45 8.45 -9.47 -4.44
CA PRO A 45 9.56 -8.75 -5.10
C PRO A 45 10.75 -8.45 -4.17
N MET A 46 10.50 -8.20 -2.88
CA MET A 46 11.55 -7.90 -1.90
C MET A 46 12.36 -9.14 -1.46
N ASP A 47 11.90 -10.35 -1.75
CA ASP A 47 12.65 -11.58 -1.48
C ASP A 47 13.56 -11.97 -2.64
N TRP A 48 13.40 -11.31 -3.80
CA TRP A 48 14.16 -11.59 -5.02
C TRP A 48 15.69 -11.54 -4.84
N PRO A 49 16.29 -10.54 -4.15
CA PRO A 49 17.73 -10.51 -3.95
C PRO A 49 18.27 -11.71 -3.16
N LEU A 50 17.49 -12.23 -2.21
CA LEU A 50 17.85 -13.43 -1.44
C LEU A 50 17.73 -14.69 -2.29
N GLN A 51 16.68 -14.82 -3.09
CA GLN A 51 16.50 -15.96 -4.02
C GLN A 51 17.60 -16.01 -5.07
N ALA A 52 17.98 -14.85 -5.62
CA ALA A 52 19.05 -14.72 -6.62
C ALA A 52 20.47 -14.88 -6.05
N SER A 53 20.64 -14.83 -4.72
CA SER A 53 21.96 -14.78 -4.05
C SER A 53 22.92 -15.90 -4.48
N LYS A 54 22.41 -17.13 -4.65
CA LYS A 54 23.23 -18.28 -5.08
C LYS A 54 23.76 -18.10 -6.51
N VAL A 55 22.95 -17.56 -7.40
CA VAL A 55 23.31 -17.32 -8.80
C VAL A 55 24.32 -16.17 -8.90
N LEU A 56 24.04 -15.07 -8.18
CA LEU A 56 24.91 -13.90 -8.13
C LEU A 56 26.30 -14.23 -7.54
N ARG A 57 26.37 -15.07 -6.51
CA ARG A 57 27.67 -15.56 -5.98
C ARG A 57 28.44 -16.36 -7.01
N ARG A 58 27.78 -17.23 -7.80
CA ARG A 58 28.43 -17.95 -8.90
C ARG A 58 28.92 -17.01 -9.99
N ALA A 59 28.27 -15.90 -10.21
CA ALA A 59 28.71 -14.87 -11.14
C ALA A 59 29.86 -14.01 -10.62
N GLY A 60 30.27 -14.15 -9.35
CA GLY A 60 31.38 -13.42 -8.76
C GLY A 60 30.98 -12.19 -7.93
N ILE A 61 29.73 -12.12 -7.48
CA ILE A 61 29.27 -11.10 -6.54
C ILE A 61 29.47 -11.61 -5.11
N GLY A 62 30.20 -10.86 -4.29
CA GLY A 62 30.55 -11.23 -2.91
C GLY A 62 29.50 -10.90 -1.88
N GLY A 63 28.73 -9.86 -2.16
CA GLY A 63 27.66 -9.41 -1.26
C GLY A 63 26.78 -8.38 -1.93
N MET A 64 25.60 -8.22 -1.39
CA MET A 64 24.60 -7.26 -1.83
C MET A 64 23.81 -6.77 -0.62
N ALA A 65 23.53 -5.47 -0.58
CA ALA A 65 22.65 -4.87 0.39
C ALA A 65 21.63 -3.97 -0.32
N TRP A 66 20.43 -3.90 0.21
CA TRP A 66 19.40 -3.01 -0.29
C TRP A 66 18.64 -2.39 0.87
N GLN A 67 18.24 -1.13 0.69
CA GLN A 67 17.43 -0.38 1.63
C GLN A 67 16.53 0.58 0.87
N GLY A 68 15.39 0.94 1.43
CA GLY A 68 14.52 1.91 0.80
C GLY A 68 13.09 1.82 1.28
N GLN A 69 12.16 2.17 0.39
CA GLN A 69 10.73 2.16 0.66
C GLN A 69 9.98 1.28 -0.35
N TRP A 70 9.05 0.50 0.15
CA TRP A 70 8.14 -0.33 -0.63
C TRP A 70 6.71 -0.05 -0.21
N PHE A 71 5.94 0.64 -1.07
CA PHE A 71 4.62 1.21 -0.74
C PHE A 71 4.62 2.05 0.54
N GLY A 72 5.74 2.76 0.77
CA GLY A 72 5.93 3.60 1.94
C GLY A 72 6.36 2.88 3.21
N ASP A 73 6.44 1.56 3.21
CA ASP A 73 7.04 0.80 4.30
C ASP A 73 8.56 0.72 4.13
N PRO A 74 9.35 0.93 5.19
CA PRO A 74 10.79 0.78 5.12
C PRO A 74 11.14 -0.68 4.88
N VAL A 75 12.02 -0.93 3.91
CA VAL A 75 12.54 -2.27 3.59
C VAL A 75 14.04 -2.24 3.58
N GLN A 76 14.64 -3.29 4.12
CA GLN A 76 16.09 -3.47 4.10
C GLN A 76 16.43 -4.96 4.06
N GLY A 77 17.58 -5.25 3.50
CA GLY A 77 18.09 -6.61 3.50
C GLY A 77 19.53 -6.65 3.01
N GLN A 78 20.21 -7.75 3.31
CA GLN A 78 21.58 -7.97 2.87
C GLN A 78 21.92 -9.45 2.80
N TRP A 79 22.90 -9.78 1.99
CA TRP A 79 23.57 -11.08 2.00
C TRP A 79 25.05 -10.90 1.63
N GLY A 80 25.91 -11.83 2.08
CA GLY A 80 27.37 -11.77 1.86
C GLY A 80 28.07 -10.96 2.94
N ASN A 81 29.33 -10.54 2.66
CA ASN A 81 30.16 -9.81 3.61
C ASN A 81 30.09 -8.30 3.33
N PRO A 82 29.50 -7.50 4.23
CA PRO A 82 29.42 -6.05 4.07
C PRO A 82 30.76 -5.31 4.30
N ALA A 83 31.81 -5.99 4.78
CA ALA A 83 33.08 -5.36 5.10
C ALA A 83 34.00 -5.12 3.88
N ASN A 84 33.52 -5.33 2.65
CA ASN A 84 34.29 -5.05 1.45
C ASN A 84 34.13 -3.58 1.04
N PRO A 85 35.19 -2.77 0.93
CA PRO A 85 35.10 -1.33 0.65
C PRO A 85 34.66 -0.97 -0.78
N ASP A 86 34.65 -1.94 -1.71
CA ASP A 86 34.33 -1.69 -3.13
C ASP A 86 32.86 -1.90 -3.46
N TRP A 87 31.97 -1.21 -2.74
CA TRP A 87 30.54 -1.26 -3.03
C TRP A 87 30.15 -0.27 -4.14
N THR A 88 29.40 -0.76 -5.12
CA THR A 88 28.79 0.07 -6.17
C THR A 88 27.31 0.23 -5.84
N GLY A 89 26.80 1.48 -5.84
CA GLY A 89 25.43 1.81 -5.52
C GLY A 89 24.60 2.12 -6.78
N LEU A 90 23.30 1.80 -6.72
CA LEU A 90 22.31 2.13 -7.74
C LEU A 90 20.95 2.35 -7.05
N THR A 91 20.22 3.37 -7.46
CA THR A 91 18.85 3.60 -7.01
C THR A 91 17.84 3.04 -8.03
N LEU A 92 16.91 2.23 -7.57
CA LEU A 92 15.83 1.63 -8.36
C LEU A 92 14.53 2.33 -8.00
N GLU A 93 13.88 2.93 -9.00
CA GLU A 93 12.57 3.57 -8.84
C GLU A 93 11.51 2.78 -9.58
N ALA A 94 10.53 2.27 -8.85
CA ALA A 94 9.42 1.49 -9.40
C ALA A 94 8.07 2.23 -9.32
N GLY A 95 8.03 3.38 -8.63
CA GLY A 95 6.85 4.22 -8.45
C GLY A 95 7.08 5.27 -7.36
N PRO A 96 6.09 6.16 -7.11
CA PRO A 96 6.25 7.28 -6.17
C PRO A 96 6.65 6.86 -4.75
N ASP A 97 6.10 5.75 -4.25
CA ASP A 97 6.33 5.22 -2.90
C ASP A 97 7.21 3.96 -2.91
N CYS A 98 7.92 3.70 -4.01
CA CYS A 98 8.69 2.49 -4.23
C CYS A 98 10.07 2.84 -4.78
N SER A 99 11.02 3.06 -3.89
CA SER A 99 12.42 3.36 -4.22
C SER A 99 13.36 2.49 -3.38
N ILE A 100 14.34 1.86 -4.02
CA ILE A 100 15.31 0.98 -3.39
C ILE A 100 16.71 1.42 -3.77
N GLU A 101 17.55 1.68 -2.79
CA GLU A 101 18.98 1.83 -2.94
C GLU A 101 19.61 0.45 -2.87
N LEU A 102 20.23 0.03 -3.95
CA LEU A 102 20.92 -1.24 -4.09
C LEU A 102 22.42 -0.99 -4.10
N SER A 103 23.15 -1.76 -3.32
CA SER A 103 24.61 -1.78 -3.35
C SER A 103 25.14 -3.20 -3.41
N TRP A 104 26.27 -3.41 -4.13
CA TRP A 104 26.89 -4.73 -4.24
C TRP A 104 28.41 -4.63 -4.30
N ALA A 105 29.08 -5.70 -3.90
CA ALA A 105 30.54 -5.84 -3.94
C ALA A 105 30.92 -7.06 -4.78
N GLY A 106 31.88 -6.87 -5.70
CA GLY A 106 32.42 -7.95 -6.54
C GLY A 106 33.56 -8.70 -5.85
N LEU A 107 33.67 -10.03 -6.13
CA LEU A 107 34.81 -10.87 -5.76
C LEU A 107 35.78 -11.05 -6.93
N ALA A 108 35.43 -10.57 -8.11
CA ALA A 108 36.20 -10.79 -9.33
C ALA A 108 37.53 -10.04 -9.26
N ARG A 109 38.65 -10.79 -9.41
CA ARG A 109 40.01 -10.26 -9.33
C ARG A 109 40.56 -9.73 -10.67
N THR A 110 39.96 -10.13 -11.81
CA THR A 110 40.34 -9.66 -13.14
C THR A 110 39.29 -8.71 -13.71
N ASN A 111 39.70 -7.75 -14.53
CA ASN A 111 38.81 -6.79 -15.18
C ASN A 111 37.77 -7.47 -16.06
N GLU A 112 38.15 -8.55 -16.75
CA GLU A 112 37.21 -9.32 -17.59
C GLU A 112 36.14 -10.04 -16.77
N ALA A 113 36.53 -10.73 -15.69
CA ALA A 113 35.57 -11.38 -14.80
C ALA A 113 34.64 -10.35 -14.12
N ARG A 114 35.16 -9.14 -13.82
CA ARG A 114 34.36 -8.04 -13.27
C ARG A 114 33.33 -7.52 -14.30
N ALA A 115 33.75 -7.30 -15.54
CA ALA A 115 32.84 -6.87 -16.61
C ALA A 115 31.72 -7.88 -16.85
N LEU A 116 32.05 -9.18 -16.81
CA LEU A 116 31.08 -10.25 -16.97
C LEU A 116 30.12 -10.37 -15.77
N ALA A 117 30.59 -10.19 -14.54
CA ALA A 117 29.75 -10.15 -13.36
C ALA A 117 28.74 -8.98 -13.41
N LEU A 118 29.19 -7.83 -13.94
CA LEU A 118 28.29 -6.66 -14.12
C LEU A 118 27.14 -6.94 -15.08
N VAL A 119 27.36 -7.73 -16.15
CA VAL A 119 26.28 -8.15 -17.06
C VAL A 119 25.20 -8.96 -16.30
N VAL A 120 25.62 -9.87 -15.42
CA VAL A 120 24.68 -10.66 -14.61
C VAL A 120 23.94 -9.78 -13.60
N VAL A 121 24.64 -8.81 -13.00
CA VAL A 121 24.01 -7.80 -12.11
C VAL A 121 23.00 -6.96 -12.87
N ASP A 122 23.31 -6.52 -14.08
CA ASP A 122 22.39 -5.72 -14.90
C ASP A 122 21.12 -6.51 -15.22
N VAL A 123 21.25 -7.77 -15.65
CA VAL A 123 20.09 -8.65 -15.87
C VAL A 123 19.28 -8.86 -14.58
N PHE A 124 19.95 -9.04 -13.44
CA PHE A 124 19.30 -9.14 -12.15
C PHE A 124 18.51 -7.87 -11.81
N VAL A 125 19.14 -6.71 -11.95
CA VAL A 125 18.54 -5.39 -11.68
C VAL A 125 17.31 -5.16 -12.56
N GLN A 126 17.43 -5.40 -13.86
CA GLN A 126 16.31 -5.24 -14.80
C GLN A 126 15.14 -6.20 -14.47
N SER A 127 15.45 -7.45 -14.14
CA SER A 127 14.45 -8.43 -13.74
C SER A 127 13.75 -8.02 -12.43
N TRP A 128 14.50 -7.54 -11.45
CA TRP A 128 13.95 -7.07 -10.18
C TRP A 128 13.07 -5.83 -10.37
N LEU A 129 13.57 -4.83 -11.09
CA LEU A 129 12.83 -3.61 -11.41
C LEU A 129 11.54 -3.90 -12.19
N SER A 130 11.59 -4.85 -13.14
CA SER A 130 10.40 -5.29 -13.87
C SER A 130 9.33 -5.87 -12.96
N ARG A 131 9.71 -6.75 -12.00
CA ARG A 131 8.78 -7.33 -11.00
C ARG A 131 8.19 -6.27 -10.09
N MET A 132 9.01 -5.33 -9.62
CA MET A 132 8.57 -4.20 -8.81
C MET A 132 7.54 -3.35 -9.57
N ARG A 133 7.85 -2.98 -10.83
CA ARG A 133 6.95 -2.19 -11.69
C ARG A 133 5.66 -2.92 -12.01
N GLN A 134 5.72 -4.22 -12.27
CA GLN A 134 4.52 -5.02 -12.50
C GLN A 134 3.59 -5.01 -11.28
N ARG A 135 4.15 -5.11 -10.09
CA ARG A 135 3.36 -5.04 -8.84
C ARG A 135 2.75 -3.67 -8.61
N THR A 136 3.54 -2.59 -8.77
CA THR A 136 3.03 -1.22 -8.63
C THR A 136 1.97 -0.89 -9.68
N GLN A 137 2.14 -1.36 -10.91
CA GLN A 137 1.16 -1.19 -11.97
C GLN A 137 -0.13 -1.96 -11.69
N ALA A 138 -0.05 -3.19 -11.20
CA ALA A 138 -1.23 -3.97 -10.80
C ALA A 138 -2.03 -3.24 -9.71
N VAL A 139 -1.34 -2.65 -8.73
CA VAL A 139 -1.97 -1.84 -7.68
C VAL A 139 -2.62 -0.58 -8.26
N ALA A 140 -1.93 0.13 -9.14
CA ALA A 140 -2.46 1.33 -9.79
C ALA A 140 -3.73 1.02 -10.60
N VAL A 141 -3.74 -0.09 -11.34
CA VAL A 141 -4.93 -0.56 -12.09
C VAL A 141 -6.08 -0.91 -11.14
N ALA A 142 -5.80 -1.62 -10.04
CA ALA A 142 -6.83 -1.96 -9.06
C ALA A 142 -7.43 -0.72 -8.38
N LEU A 143 -6.60 0.29 -8.07
CA LEU A 143 -7.06 1.57 -7.53
C LEU A 143 -7.90 2.36 -8.54
N ALA A 144 -7.46 2.43 -9.80
CA ALA A 144 -8.19 3.10 -10.87
C ALA A 144 -9.54 2.43 -11.14
N GLN A 145 -9.59 1.10 -11.16
CA GLN A 145 -10.83 0.34 -11.32
C GLN A 145 -11.79 0.61 -10.16
N ARG A 146 -11.29 0.65 -8.92
CA ARG A 146 -12.10 0.98 -7.75
C ARG A 146 -12.63 2.42 -7.81
N ALA A 147 -11.81 3.38 -8.23
CA ALA A 147 -12.22 4.77 -8.41
C ALA A 147 -13.31 4.90 -9.50
N HIS A 148 -13.21 4.13 -10.58
CA HIS A 148 -14.19 4.12 -11.66
C HIS A 148 -15.55 3.58 -11.19
N VAL A 149 -15.56 2.45 -10.49
CA VAL A 149 -16.77 1.90 -9.86
C VAL A 149 -17.41 2.91 -8.92
N HIS A 150 -16.59 3.65 -8.16
CA HIS A 150 -17.06 4.67 -7.24
C HIS A 150 -17.78 5.85 -7.95
N LEU A 151 -17.30 6.31 -9.09
CA LEU A 151 -17.97 7.38 -9.87
C LEU A 151 -19.36 6.96 -10.34
N TYR A 152 -19.54 5.73 -10.83
CA TYR A 152 -20.86 5.19 -11.17
C TYR A 152 -21.78 5.14 -9.95
N TRP A 153 -21.23 4.75 -8.83
CA TRP A 153 -21.94 4.66 -7.57
C TRP A 153 -22.47 6.02 -7.10
N GLN A 154 -21.61 7.05 -7.14
CA GLN A 154 -22.01 8.42 -6.78
C GLN A 154 -23.16 8.94 -7.66
N HIS A 155 -23.10 8.67 -8.96
CA HIS A 155 -24.15 9.05 -9.89
C HIS A 155 -25.49 8.38 -9.53
N ASP A 156 -25.45 7.07 -9.29
CA ASP A 156 -26.66 6.29 -9.00
C ASP A 156 -27.26 6.61 -7.62
N MET A 157 -26.39 6.82 -6.61
CA MET A 157 -26.83 7.28 -5.27
C MET A 157 -27.44 8.69 -5.33
N ARG A 158 -26.87 9.60 -6.11
CA ARG A 158 -27.44 10.94 -6.30
C ARG A 158 -28.81 10.87 -6.94
N ASN A 159 -28.99 10.05 -7.97
CA ASN A 159 -30.28 9.85 -8.61
C ASN A 159 -31.31 9.26 -7.66
N LEU A 160 -30.90 8.32 -6.80
CA LEU A 160 -31.76 7.71 -5.80
C LEU A 160 -32.17 8.73 -4.72
N ALA A 161 -31.23 9.53 -4.23
CA ALA A 161 -31.51 10.62 -3.27
C ALA A 161 -32.42 11.68 -3.88
N GLN A 162 -32.23 12.08 -5.14
CA GLN A 162 -33.09 13.02 -5.85
C GLN A 162 -34.50 12.47 -6.01
N TRP A 163 -34.65 11.18 -6.33
CA TRP A 163 -35.97 10.57 -6.44
C TRP A 163 -36.69 10.53 -5.08
N VAL A 164 -36.00 10.16 -3.99
CA VAL A 164 -36.56 10.18 -2.63
C VAL A 164 -36.95 11.60 -2.23
N GLY A 165 -36.09 12.59 -2.50
CA GLY A 165 -36.39 14.01 -2.23
C GLY A 165 -37.62 14.49 -2.98
N LEU A 166 -37.71 14.19 -4.29
CA LEU A 166 -38.88 14.56 -5.11
C LEU A 166 -40.18 13.94 -4.57
N MET A 167 -40.13 12.65 -4.21
CA MET A 167 -41.30 11.99 -3.61
C MET A 167 -41.69 12.63 -2.27
N ALA A 168 -40.72 12.92 -1.40
CA ALA A 168 -40.98 13.60 -0.13
C ALA A 168 -41.65 14.97 -0.33
N ASP A 169 -41.15 15.76 -1.29
CA ASP A 169 -41.71 17.08 -1.61
C ASP A 169 -43.12 16.98 -2.23
N GLU A 170 -43.30 16.03 -3.18
CA GLU A 170 -44.64 15.80 -3.79
C GLU A 170 -45.67 15.36 -2.75
N PHE A 171 -45.31 14.45 -1.83
CA PHE A 171 -46.19 14.01 -0.76
C PHE A 171 -46.40 15.09 0.30
N GLY A 172 -45.39 15.89 0.61
CA GLY A 172 -45.45 16.97 1.59
C GLY A 172 -46.33 18.15 1.15
N SER A 173 -46.43 18.39 -0.17
CA SER A 173 -47.21 19.48 -0.76
C SER A 173 -48.57 19.04 -1.32
N ALA A 174 -48.91 17.74 -1.30
CA ALA A 174 -50.08 17.19 -1.95
C ALA A 174 -51.40 17.53 -1.20
N SER A 175 -52.41 17.95 -1.94
CA SER A 175 -53.78 18.02 -1.43
C SER A 175 -54.38 16.60 -1.24
N PRO A 176 -55.41 16.43 -0.36
CA PRO A 176 -56.06 15.13 -0.15
C PRO A 176 -56.55 14.46 -1.45
N GLN A 177 -56.92 15.26 -2.44
CA GLN A 177 -57.43 14.78 -3.74
C GLN A 177 -56.32 14.24 -4.66
N GLN A 178 -55.05 14.64 -4.44
CA GLN A 178 -53.88 14.23 -5.22
C GLN A 178 -53.21 12.98 -4.65
N LEU A 179 -53.38 12.72 -3.36
CA LEU A 179 -52.73 11.58 -2.67
C LEU A 179 -52.98 10.22 -3.34
N PRO A 180 -54.18 9.86 -3.83
CA PRO A 180 -54.39 8.56 -4.48
C PRO A 180 -53.55 8.39 -5.77
N ARG A 181 -53.41 9.47 -6.55
CA ARG A 181 -52.59 9.46 -7.79
C ARG A 181 -51.09 9.33 -7.47
N LEU A 182 -50.62 10.00 -6.44
CA LEU A 182 -49.23 9.89 -5.98
C LEU A 182 -48.93 8.49 -5.45
N ALA A 183 -49.86 7.91 -4.68
CA ALA A 183 -49.73 6.55 -4.18
C ALA A 183 -49.63 5.52 -5.32
N GLN A 184 -50.43 5.66 -6.37
CA GLN A 184 -50.40 4.81 -7.54
C GLN A 184 -49.08 4.96 -8.29
N ARG A 185 -48.55 6.18 -8.46
CA ARG A 185 -47.25 6.45 -9.08
C ARG A 185 -46.11 5.85 -8.25
N LEU A 186 -46.13 5.98 -6.95
CA LEU A 186 -45.16 5.37 -6.04
C LEU A 186 -45.18 3.84 -6.17
N GLN A 187 -46.38 3.24 -6.17
CA GLN A 187 -46.53 1.79 -6.34
C GLN A 187 -45.94 1.26 -7.65
N GLN A 188 -45.98 2.04 -8.73
CA GLN A 188 -45.38 1.68 -10.02
C GLN A 188 -43.88 1.85 -10.05
N GLN A 189 -43.33 2.89 -9.38
CA GLN A 189 -41.91 3.24 -9.45
C GLN A 189 -41.09 2.60 -8.33
N ALA A 190 -41.65 2.34 -7.16
CA ALA A 190 -40.92 1.77 -6.02
C ALA A 190 -40.20 0.43 -6.34
N PRO A 191 -40.75 -0.52 -7.11
CA PRO A 191 -40.05 -1.75 -7.47
C PRO A 191 -38.76 -1.49 -8.27
N LEU A 192 -38.77 -0.53 -9.20
CA LEU A 192 -37.61 -0.16 -10.02
C LEU A 192 -36.53 0.50 -9.17
N VAL A 193 -36.94 1.36 -8.26
CA VAL A 193 -36.03 2.04 -7.34
C VAL A 193 -35.41 1.06 -6.35
N LEU A 194 -36.23 0.12 -5.83
CA LEU A 194 -35.76 -0.94 -4.95
C LEU A 194 -34.76 -1.86 -5.64
N ALA A 195 -35.04 -2.30 -6.88
CA ALA A 195 -34.13 -3.10 -7.66
C ALA A 195 -32.80 -2.39 -7.93
N ARG A 196 -32.83 -1.07 -8.17
CA ARG A 196 -31.64 -0.24 -8.35
C ARG A 196 -30.84 -0.10 -7.04
N ALA A 197 -31.53 0.11 -5.91
CA ALA A 197 -30.90 0.15 -4.58
C ALA A 197 -30.27 -1.21 -4.21
N GLN A 198 -30.94 -2.32 -4.48
CA GLN A 198 -30.41 -3.66 -4.25
C GLN A 198 -29.16 -3.94 -5.11
N LYS A 199 -29.17 -3.49 -6.37
CA LYS A 199 -27.98 -3.60 -7.24
C LYS A 199 -26.81 -2.78 -6.71
N LEU A 200 -27.08 -1.60 -6.17
CA LEU A 200 -26.07 -0.77 -5.51
C LEU A 200 -25.54 -1.45 -4.24
N LEU A 201 -26.38 -2.02 -3.42
CA LEU A 201 -25.97 -2.76 -2.21
C LEU A 201 -25.10 -3.98 -2.56
N ALA A 202 -25.49 -4.76 -3.54
CA ALA A 202 -24.69 -5.91 -4.03
C ALA A 202 -23.31 -5.47 -4.57
N ALA A 203 -23.23 -4.30 -5.22
CA ALA A 203 -21.96 -3.73 -5.66
C ALA A 203 -21.11 -3.19 -4.50
N THR A 204 -21.74 -2.84 -3.35
CA THR A 204 -21.06 -2.34 -2.14
C THR A 204 -20.37 -3.46 -1.37
N GLU A 205 -20.95 -4.63 -1.32
CA GLU A 205 -20.32 -5.80 -0.69
C GLU A 205 -19.00 -6.16 -1.40
N ALA A 206 -18.86 -5.74 -2.67
CA ALA A 206 -17.63 -5.89 -3.45
C ALA A 206 -16.65 -4.69 -3.34
N SER A 207 -17.09 -3.50 -2.88
CA SER A 207 -16.25 -2.29 -2.90
C SER A 207 -16.81 -1.23 -1.94
N ALA A 208 -16.23 -1.06 -0.75
CA ALA A 208 -16.60 0.02 0.15
C ALA A 208 -16.27 1.41 -0.45
N PRO A 209 -17.21 2.36 -0.53
CA PRO A 209 -17.01 3.63 -1.22
C PRO A 209 -16.37 4.70 -0.35
N ALA A 210 -15.55 5.54 -0.97
CA ALA A 210 -15.18 6.84 -0.43
C ALA A 210 -16.37 7.81 -0.58
N ALA A 211 -16.71 8.54 0.48
CA ALA A 211 -17.85 9.43 0.52
C ALA A 211 -17.83 10.54 -0.55
N ALA A 212 -19.03 10.94 -1.03
CA ALA A 212 -19.22 12.01 -2.00
C ALA A 212 -18.68 13.37 -1.51
N PRO A 213 -18.28 14.30 -2.38
CA PRO A 213 -17.89 15.64 -1.99
C PRO A 213 -19.08 16.37 -1.37
N THR A 214 -19.05 16.54 -0.06
CA THR A 214 -20.01 17.33 0.70
C THR A 214 -19.68 18.82 0.59
N PRO A 215 -20.66 19.75 0.62
CA PRO A 215 -20.42 21.20 0.64
C PRO A 215 -19.44 21.60 1.75
N LEU A 216 -18.76 22.73 1.58
CA LEU A 216 -17.81 23.31 2.54
C LEU A 216 -18.41 23.31 3.96
N GLN A 217 -18.04 22.31 4.75
CA GLN A 217 -18.44 22.24 6.16
C GLN A 217 -17.41 22.99 7.02
N PRO A 218 -17.82 23.59 8.15
CA PRO A 218 -16.89 24.26 9.07
C PRO A 218 -15.85 23.29 9.66
N ALA A 219 -14.83 23.85 10.30
CA ALA A 219 -13.86 23.08 11.09
C ALA A 219 -14.60 22.18 12.09
N ARG A 220 -14.08 20.96 12.32
CA ARG A 220 -14.71 19.96 13.20
C ARG A 220 -13.78 19.56 14.33
N PRO A 221 -14.32 19.27 15.53
CA PRO A 221 -13.53 18.66 16.59
C PRO A 221 -12.99 17.29 16.14
N VAL A 222 -11.68 17.07 16.32
CA VAL A 222 -11.04 15.82 15.86
C VAL A 222 -11.62 14.59 16.58
N LEU A 223 -11.93 14.71 17.88
CA LEU A 223 -12.49 13.61 18.66
C LEU A 223 -13.92 13.26 18.22
N ASP A 224 -14.72 14.26 17.80
CA ASP A 224 -16.06 14.02 17.25
C ASP A 224 -15.99 13.21 15.95
N VAL A 225 -15.02 13.51 15.09
CA VAL A 225 -14.78 12.74 13.87
C VAL A 225 -14.46 11.27 14.21
N VAL A 226 -13.57 11.03 15.16
CA VAL A 226 -13.20 9.67 15.57
C VAL A 226 -14.41 8.93 16.17
N ALA A 227 -15.13 9.57 17.08
CA ALA A 227 -16.29 8.98 17.74
C ALA A 227 -17.45 8.69 16.78
N GLU A 228 -17.69 9.57 15.81
CA GLU A 228 -18.73 9.37 14.79
C GLU A 228 -18.44 8.16 13.90
N VAL A 229 -17.19 8.03 13.39
CA VAL A 229 -16.82 6.89 12.54
C VAL A 229 -16.88 5.58 13.33
N ALA A 230 -16.42 5.56 14.59
CA ALA A 230 -16.52 4.37 15.46
C ALA A 230 -17.97 3.96 15.69
N ARG A 231 -18.86 4.94 15.96
CA ARG A 231 -20.30 4.72 16.15
C ARG A 231 -20.96 4.15 14.88
N LEU A 232 -20.63 4.70 13.71
CA LEU A 232 -21.14 4.19 12.42
C LEU A 232 -20.68 2.77 12.13
N ALA A 233 -19.47 2.40 12.53
CA ALA A 233 -18.95 1.03 12.42
C ALA A 233 -19.53 0.09 13.48
N GLY A 234 -20.28 0.60 14.47
CA GLY A 234 -20.83 -0.17 15.58
C GLY A 234 -19.77 -0.69 16.54
N LEU A 235 -18.67 0.03 16.71
CA LEU A 235 -17.54 -0.33 17.56
C LEU A 235 -17.55 0.53 18.84
N PRO A 236 -17.47 -0.09 20.04
CA PRO A 236 -17.35 0.65 21.29
C PRO A 236 -15.97 1.31 21.37
N LEU A 237 -15.91 2.63 21.51
CA LEU A 237 -14.70 3.42 21.67
C LEU A 237 -14.58 3.91 23.11
N VAL A 238 -13.48 3.60 23.75
CA VAL A 238 -13.11 4.10 25.07
C VAL A 238 -12.00 5.14 24.88
N CYS A 239 -12.31 6.40 25.21
CA CYS A 239 -11.32 7.47 25.19
C CYS A 239 -10.76 7.64 26.60
N GLU A 240 -9.45 7.60 26.76
CA GLU A 240 -8.84 7.99 28.03
C GLU A 240 -8.96 9.52 28.17
N PRO A 241 -9.52 10.02 29.29
CA PRO A 241 -9.69 11.44 29.49
C PRO A 241 -8.30 12.11 29.58
N SER A 242 -7.98 12.95 28.60
CA SER A 242 -6.89 13.93 28.77
C SER A 242 -7.41 15.09 29.61
N ALA A 243 -6.59 15.60 30.53
CA ALA A 243 -6.96 16.68 31.44
C ALA A 243 -7.26 18.02 30.76
N GLU A 244 -6.97 18.16 29.48
CA GLU A 244 -7.20 19.37 28.68
C GLU A 244 -8.31 19.08 27.66
N ALA A 245 -9.54 19.40 28.04
CA ALA A 245 -10.73 19.34 27.15
C ALA A 245 -10.79 20.59 26.24
N GLU A 246 -9.68 21.00 25.64
CA GLU A 246 -9.72 22.01 24.60
C GLU A 246 -10.37 21.43 23.34
N VAL A 247 -11.19 22.22 22.68
CA VAL A 247 -11.84 21.83 21.41
C VAL A 247 -10.76 21.83 20.31
N LEU A 248 -10.16 20.68 20.08
CA LEU A 248 -9.13 20.49 19.06
C LEU A 248 -9.77 20.44 17.67
N LEU A 249 -9.63 21.52 16.90
CA LEU A 249 -10.26 21.66 15.58
C LEU A 249 -9.32 21.24 14.46
N ILE A 250 -9.88 20.50 13.49
CA ILE A 250 -9.21 20.17 12.22
C ILE A 250 -9.98 20.77 11.03
N GLY A 251 -9.21 21.20 10.02
CA GLY A 251 -9.77 21.70 8.78
C GLY A 251 -10.40 20.59 7.94
N GLN A 252 -11.27 20.98 7.01
CA GLN A 252 -12.02 20.07 6.14
C GLN A 252 -11.17 19.01 5.41
N PRO A 253 -10.01 19.35 4.78
CA PRO A 253 -9.19 18.33 4.13
C PRO A 253 -8.71 17.26 5.11
N HIS A 254 -8.28 17.68 6.30
CA HIS A 254 -7.80 16.78 7.36
C HIS A 254 -8.93 15.94 7.96
N ALA A 255 -10.11 16.53 8.17
CA ALA A 255 -11.28 15.80 8.66
C ALA A 255 -11.68 14.68 7.69
N ARG A 256 -11.79 14.97 6.41
CA ARG A 256 -12.11 13.96 5.39
C ARG A 256 -11.04 12.87 5.25
N ALA A 257 -9.77 13.26 5.32
CA ALA A 257 -8.67 12.29 5.26
C ALA A 257 -8.73 11.36 6.49
N LEU A 258 -8.98 11.92 7.68
CA LEU A 258 -9.13 11.16 8.91
C LEU A 258 -10.36 10.25 8.88
N GLU A 259 -11.52 10.74 8.43
CA GLU A 259 -12.73 9.93 8.24
C GLU A 259 -12.46 8.71 7.36
N ARG A 260 -11.86 8.89 6.19
CA ARG A 260 -11.51 7.79 5.27
C ARG A 260 -10.54 6.80 5.88
N THR A 261 -9.56 7.31 6.62
CA THR A 261 -8.56 6.48 7.31
C THR A 261 -9.21 5.60 8.36
N LEU A 262 -10.03 6.21 9.23
CA LEU A 262 -10.71 5.51 10.30
C LEU A 262 -11.79 4.56 9.76
N ASP A 263 -12.51 4.92 8.72
CA ASP A 263 -13.49 4.05 8.08
C ASP A 263 -12.83 2.77 7.55
N ASN A 264 -11.68 2.87 6.88
CA ASN A 264 -10.92 1.70 6.44
C ASN A 264 -10.43 0.84 7.62
N ILE A 265 -9.95 1.45 8.71
CA ILE A 265 -9.48 0.72 9.90
C ILE A 265 -10.67 0.06 10.60
N PHE A 266 -11.73 0.81 10.91
CA PHE A 266 -12.87 0.32 11.67
C PHE A 266 -13.69 -0.70 10.89
N SER A 267 -13.84 -0.55 9.57
CA SER A 267 -14.47 -1.55 8.72
C SER A 267 -13.71 -2.89 8.73
N ASN A 268 -12.38 -2.86 8.75
CA ASN A 268 -11.58 -4.07 8.88
C ASN A 268 -11.78 -4.74 10.24
N ILE A 269 -11.77 -3.96 11.34
CA ILE A 269 -11.99 -4.47 12.70
C ILE A 269 -13.41 -5.02 12.85
N ALA A 270 -14.41 -4.30 12.34
CA ALA A 270 -15.81 -4.73 12.42
C ALA A 270 -16.07 -6.03 11.65
N ARG A 271 -15.40 -6.21 10.50
CA ARG A 271 -15.48 -7.43 9.68
C ARG A 271 -14.86 -8.63 10.37
N ASP A 272 -13.76 -8.46 11.09
CA ASP A 272 -13.14 -9.53 11.87
C ASP A 272 -14.03 -10.04 13.00
N GLY A 273 -14.91 -9.19 13.56
CA GLY A 273 -15.91 -9.55 14.55
C GLY A 273 -15.39 -9.75 15.97
N THR A 274 -14.09 -9.92 16.19
CA THR A 274 -13.50 -10.20 17.52
C THR A 274 -13.70 -9.06 18.51
N ALA A 275 -13.69 -7.82 18.08
CA ALA A 275 -13.93 -6.66 18.93
C ALA A 275 -15.34 -6.65 19.55
N ARG A 276 -16.34 -7.22 18.86
CA ARG A 276 -17.71 -7.34 19.37
C ARG A 276 -17.86 -8.51 20.37
N VAL A 277 -17.15 -9.60 20.13
CA VAL A 277 -17.26 -10.84 20.93
C VAL A 277 -16.55 -10.71 22.28
N GLN A 278 -15.43 -9.99 22.34
CA GLN A 278 -14.62 -9.88 23.54
C GLN A 278 -15.12 -8.80 24.53
N GLY A 279 -16.09 -7.97 24.14
CA GLY A 279 -16.61 -6.86 25.00
C GLY A 279 -15.56 -5.80 25.36
N ARG A 280 -14.35 -5.89 24.80
CA ARG A 280 -13.29 -4.90 24.98
C ARG A 280 -13.44 -3.82 23.91
N GLY A 281 -13.74 -2.59 24.34
CA GLY A 281 -13.79 -1.44 23.46
C GLY A 281 -12.42 -1.13 22.84
N LEU A 282 -12.45 -0.40 21.73
CA LEU A 282 -11.25 0.21 21.18
C LEU A 282 -10.73 1.27 22.15
N GLN A 283 -9.44 1.24 22.48
CA GLN A 283 -8.83 2.22 23.38
C GLN A 283 -8.13 3.30 22.56
N LEU A 284 -8.56 4.54 22.72
CA LEU A 284 -7.95 5.70 22.08
C LEU A 284 -7.19 6.53 23.11
N THR A 285 -5.90 6.72 22.86
CA THR A 285 -5.04 7.66 23.57
C THR A 285 -4.55 8.72 22.61
N TRP A 286 -4.33 9.96 23.07
CA TRP A 286 -3.81 11.02 22.22
C TRP A 286 -2.95 12.00 23.00
N THR A 287 -2.11 12.73 22.27
CA THR A 287 -1.30 13.84 22.76
C THR A 287 -1.31 14.97 21.73
N VAL A 288 -1.12 16.19 22.20
CA VAL A 288 -0.98 17.37 21.33
C VAL A 288 0.43 17.95 21.51
N HIS A 289 1.12 18.13 20.39
CA HIS A 289 2.44 18.75 20.36
C HIS A 289 2.44 19.87 19.32
N GLY A 290 2.37 21.12 19.81
CA GLY A 290 2.22 22.29 18.93
C GLY A 290 0.90 22.24 18.16
N ASP A 291 0.96 22.21 16.84
CA ASP A 291 -0.18 22.09 15.95
C ASP A 291 -0.52 20.64 15.54
N GLN A 292 0.18 19.64 16.08
CA GLN A 292 -0.03 18.24 15.75
C GLN A 292 -0.84 17.51 16.81
N PHE A 293 -1.96 16.95 16.40
CA PHE A 293 -2.70 15.94 17.15
C PHE A 293 -2.15 14.56 16.78
N ARG A 294 -1.63 13.84 17.78
CA ARG A 294 -1.12 12.48 17.66
C ARG A 294 -2.03 11.55 18.42
N ALA A 295 -2.50 10.49 17.80
CA ALA A 295 -3.37 9.53 18.41
C ALA A 295 -2.86 8.11 18.22
N ARG A 296 -3.18 7.25 19.20
CA ARG A 296 -2.93 5.82 19.18
C ARG A 296 -4.22 5.09 19.52
N LEU A 297 -4.64 4.22 18.61
CA LEU A 297 -5.79 3.35 18.75
C LEU A 297 -5.31 1.92 18.99
N LEU A 298 -5.60 1.37 20.15
CA LEU A 298 -5.35 -0.03 20.44
C LEU A 298 -6.62 -0.85 20.18
N THR A 299 -6.49 -1.88 19.37
CA THR A 299 -7.57 -2.84 19.06
C THR A 299 -7.24 -4.20 19.68
N PRO A 300 -8.23 -5.03 20.04
CA PRO A 300 -7.95 -6.42 20.41
C PRO A 300 -7.27 -7.17 19.27
N HIS A 301 -6.67 -8.32 19.58
CA HIS A 301 -6.11 -9.20 18.57
C HIS A 301 -7.18 -9.61 17.56
N LEU A 302 -6.83 -9.53 16.28
CA LEU A 302 -7.67 -9.99 15.18
C LEU A 302 -7.56 -11.53 15.06
N SER A 303 -8.57 -12.16 14.47
CA SER A 303 -8.58 -13.61 14.25
C SER A 303 -7.53 -14.06 13.23
N ALA A 304 -7.22 -13.21 12.25
CA ALA A 304 -6.18 -13.47 11.25
C ALA A 304 -4.80 -13.01 11.74
N PRO A 305 -3.71 -13.71 11.35
CA PRO A 305 -2.36 -13.27 11.67
C PRO A 305 -2.07 -11.90 11.05
N TRP A 306 -1.43 -11.02 11.85
CA TRP A 306 -1.06 -9.69 11.38
C TRP A 306 0.05 -9.78 10.33
N PRO A 307 -0.11 -9.14 9.15
CA PRO A 307 0.88 -9.20 8.09
C PRO A 307 2.16 -8.44 8.48
N GLN A 308 3.31 -8.91 8.00
CA GLN A 308 4.60 -8.24 8.24
C GLN A 308 4.66 -6.83 7.63
N ARG A 309 3.90 -6.60 6.54
CA ARG A 309 3.82 -5.31 5.83
C ARG A 309 2.35 -4.93 5.70
N PRO A 310 1.74 -4.38 6.76
CA PRO A 310 0.29 -4.17 6.81
C PRO A 310 -0.23 -3.16 5.79
N PHE A 311 0.62 -2.27 5.31
CA PHE A 311 0.25 -1.26 4.32
C PHE A 311 0.57 -1.67 2.88
N GLU A 312 1.23 -2.80 2.66
CA GLU A 312 1.44 -3.30 1.30
C GLU A 312 0.12 -3.74 0.68
N PRO A 313 -0.20 -3.23 -0.53
CA PRO A 313 -1.47 -3.54 -1.17
C PRO A 313 -1.58 -5.01 -1.59
N MET A 314 -2.80 -5.54 -1.57
CA MET A 314 -3.17 -6.86 -2.10
C MET A 314 -2.53 -8.06 -1.35
N GLN A 315 -2.25 -7.91 -0.05
CA GLN A 315 -1.67 -8.99 0.77
C GLN A 315 -2.71 -9.91 1.43
N THR A 316 -4.00 -9.56 1.44
CA THR A 316 -5.01 -10.32 2.18
C THR A 316 -5.91 -11.14 1.27
N ALA A 317 -6.19 -12.39 1.66
CA ALA A 317 -7.07 -13.31 0.94
C ALA A 317 -8.59 -13.02 1.10
N GLY A 318 -8.98 -12.15 2.02
CA GLY A 318 -10.38 -11.91 2.41
C GLY A 318 -11.00 -10.58 1.97
N GLY A 319 -10.32 -9.82 1.08
CA GLY A 319 -10.80 -8.52 0.62
C GLY A 319 -9.90 -7.95 -0.48
N SER A 320 -10.10 -6.67 -0.86
CA SER A 320 -9.24 -6.03 -1.88
C SER A 320 -7.78 -5.87 -1.45
N GLY A 321 -7.49 -6.01 -0.15
CA GLY A 321 -6.15 -5.76 0.41
C GLY A 321 -5.64 -4.31 0.23
N LEU A 322 -6.50 -3.38 -0.15
CA LEU A 322 -6.15 -1.98 -0.44
C LEU A 322 -6.48 -1.03 0.70
N GLY A 323 -7.27 -1.45 1.70
CA GLY A 323 -7.86 -0.56 2.72
C GLY A 323 -6.82 0.21 3.53
N LEU A 324 -5.85 -0.49 4.13
CA LEU A 324 -4.80 0.17 4.94
C LEU A 324 -3.85 1.03 4.10
N TYR A 325 -3.53 0.60 2.89
CA TYR A 325 -2.75 1.41 1.95
C TYR A 325 -3.48 2.72 1.61
N GLN A 326 -4.77 2.64 1.28
CA GLN A 326 -5.60 3.82 1.03
C GLN A 326 -5.74 4.72 2.26
N ALA A 327 -5.87 4.14 3.46
CA ALA A 327 -5.89 4.87 4.71
C ALA A 327 -4.61 5.71 4.89
N ARG A 328 -3.44 5.10 4.67
CA ARG A 328 -2.15 5.78 4.75
C ARG A 328 -2.02 6.90 3.71
N LEU A 329 -2.38 6.62 2.44
CA LEU A 329 -2.35 7.64 1.38
C LEU A 329 -3.24 8.83 1.73
N SER A 330 -4.48 8.59 2.21
CA SER A 330 -5.41 9.66 2.57
C SER A 330 -4.85 10.61 3.62
N LEU A 331 -4.11 10.11 4.62
CA LEU A 331 -3.45 10.96 5.61
C LEU A 331 -2.22 11.68 5.04
N ARG A 332 -1.40 11.00 4.24
CA ARG A 332 -0.22 11.61 3.60
C ARG A 332 -0.59 12.77 2.68
N ASP A 333 -1.70 12.69 1.97
CA ASP A 333 -2.20 13.77 1.09
C ASP A 333 -2.45 15.09 1.85
N VAL A 334 -2.63 15.03 3.17
CA VAL A 334 -2.82 16.20 4.05
C VAL A 334 -1.65 16.42 5.03
N GLY A 335 -0.49 15.81 4.77
CA GLY A 335 0.70 15.94 5.62
C GLY A 335 0.65 15.15 6.92
N GLY A 336 -0.30 14.22 7.08
CA GLY A 336 -0.36 13.28 8.19
C GLY A 336 0.40 11.99 7.90
N GLU A 337 0.45 11.09 8.88
CA GLU A 337 1.06 9.77 8.73
C GLU A 337 0.24 8.73 9.49
N LEU A 338 0.26 7.49 9.02
CA LEU A 338 -0.35 6.32 9.65
C LEU A 338 0.68 5.21 9.77
N SER A 339 0.81 4.67 10.97
CA SER A 339 1.58 3.46 11.27
C SER A 339 0.72 2.41 11.97
N ALA A 340 1.14 1.16 11.92
CA ALA A 340 0.47 0.06 12.61
C ALA A 340 1.48 -0.98 13.05
N GLU A 341 1.31 -1.48 14.27
CA GLU A 341 2.19 -2.49 14.86
C GLU A 341 1.40 -3.54 15.64
N ALA A 342 1.89 -4.77 15.63
CA ALA A 342 1.38 -5.80 16.53
C ALA A 342 2.01 -5.61 17.92
N THR A 343 1.18 -5.62 18.95
CA THR A 343 1.59 -5.55 20.36
C THR A 343 1.10 -6.78 21.12
N PRO A 344 1.62 -7.07 22.33
CA PRO A 344 1.10 -8.17 23.16
C PRO A 344 -0.39 -8.02 23.51
N GLU A 345 -0.93 -6.81 23.46
CA GLU A 345 -2.32 -6.48 23.83
C GLU A 345 -3.27 -6.47 22.65
N GLY A 346 -2.73 -6.41 21.42
CA GLY A 346 -3.50 -6.32 20.19
C GLY A 346 -2.73 -5.62 19.06
N ILE A 347 -3.46 -4.91 18.23
CA ILE A 347 -2.86 -4.11 17.15
C ILE A 347 -3.01 -2.64 17.49
N ALA A 348 -1.89 -1.91 17.48
CA ALA A 348 -1.85 -0.48 17.69
C ALA A 348 -1.75 0.25 16.34
N PHE A 349 -2.72 1.11 16.04
CA PHE A 349 -2.65 2.07 14.95
C PHE A 349 -2.27 3.43 15.53
N ALA A 350 -1.25 4.08 14.98
CA ALA A 350 -0.87 5.41 15.38
C ALA A 350 -0.91 6.35 14.18
N TRP A 351 -1.47 7.55 14.38
CA TRP A 351 -1.54 8.56 13.34
C TRP A 351 -1.35 9.97 13.91
N HIS A 352 -1.02 10.90 13.03
CA HIS A 352 -1.07 12.32 13.36
C HIS A 352 -1.75 13.13 12.26
N VAL A 353 -2.36 14.24 12.66
CA VAL A 353 -2.97 15.24 11.80
C VAL A 353 -2.68 16.64 12.32
N THR A 354 -2.62 17.62 11.42
CA THR A 354 -2.39 19.01 11.78
C THR A 354 -3.69 19.67 12.24
N LEU A 355 -3.66 20.29 13.41
CA LEU A 355 -4.76 21.08 13.94
C LEU A 355 -4.80 22.46 13.27
N LEU A 356 -5.99 23.04 13.22
CA LEU A 356 -6.10 24.45 12.90
C LEU A 356 -5.50 25.27 14.05
N ALA A 357 -4.59 26.19 13.70
CA ALA A 357 -4.07 27.13 14.67
C ALA A 357 -5.26 27.83 15.33
N GLN A 358 -5.36 27.72 16.66
CA GLN A 358 -6.28 28.55 17.42
C GLN A 358 -5.81 30.01 17.24
N ARG A 359 -6.35 30.70 16.24
CA ARG A 359 -6.27 32.16 16.27
C ARG A 359 -7.03 32.57 17.52
N GLN A 360 -6.31 33.13 18.46
CA GLN A 360 -6.86 33.84 19.59
C GLN A 360 -7.90 34.83 19.03
N PHE A 361 -9.16 34.45 19.11
CA PHE A 361 -10.26 35.41 18.98
C PHE A 361 -10.30 36.16 20.31
N PHE A 362 -9.58 37.25 20.36
CA PHE A 362 -9.80 38.32 21.29
C PHE A 362 -10.60 39.43 20.61
#